data_59363ffca32f037a61fcaa35b6517062
#
_entry.id   59363ffca32f037a61fcaa35b6517062
#
_cell.length_a   1.000
_cell.length_b   1.000
_cell.length_c   1.000
_cell.angle_alpha   90.00
_cell.angle_beta   90.00
_cell.angle_gamma   90.00
#
_symmetry.space_group_name_H-M   'P 1'
#
loop_
_entity.id
_entity.type
_entity.pdbx_description
1 polymer ?
#
loop_
_entity_poly.entity_id
_entity_poly.type
_entity_poly.pdbx_seq_one_letter_code
_entity_poly.pdbx_strand_id
1 'polypeptide(L)'
;TPKPSSAASDVYKRQGQFSGNARAYWDKDTLVVETKNFSDRRIFRGSTVHRHVNERFTRTGADRIHYEFTISDPTTWTNSWSGEVPMMKTEGPMYEYACHEGNRDIVNILSIARNLEKQAAENENP
;
A
#
# COMPACT_ATOMS: atom_id res chain seq x y z
N THR A 1 -9.64 -32.00 -16.20
CA THR A 1 -9.52 -30.53 -16.23
C THR A 1 -8.23 -30.16 -16.93
N PRO A 2 -8.25 -29.38 -18.05
CA PRO A 2 -7.03 -28.96 -18.72
C PRO A 2 -6.19 -28.12 -17.77
N LYS A 3 -4.90 -28.44 -17.61
CA LYS A 3 -3.93 -27.57 -16.96
C LYS A 3 -3.87 -26.25 -17.74
N PRO A 4 -3.96 -25.09 -17.08
CA PRO A 4 -3.72 -23.83 -17.77
C PRO A 4 -2.34 -23.87 -18.40
N SER A 5 -2.24 -23.49 -19.67
CA SER A 5 -0.98 -23.53 -20.39
C SER A 5 0.04 -22.63 -19.69
N SER A 6 1.29 -23.05 -19.62
CA SER A 6 2.39 -22.28 -19.06
C SER A 6 2.50 -20.89 -19.71
N ALA A 7 2.16 -20.75 -20.99
CA ALA A 7 2.14 -19.51 -21.74
C ALA A 7 1.13 -18.47 -21.17
N ALA A 8 -0.08 -18.88 -20.78
CA ALA A 8 -1.06 -17.95 -20.19
C ALA A 8 -0.59 -17.44 -18.81
N SER A 9 0.02 -18.32 -18.01
CA SER A 9 0.64 -17.96 -16.73
C SER A 9 1.79 -16.97 -16.90
N ASP A 10 2.61 -17.12 -17.95
CA ASP A 10 3.76 -16.26 -18.21
C ASP A 10 3.34 -14.87 -18.75
N VAL A 11 2.27 -14.78 -19.53
CA VAL A 11 1.69 -13.50 -19.98
C VAL A 11 1.14 -12.73 -18.77
N TYR A 12 0.43 -13.40 -17.87
CA TYR A 12 -0.11 -12.76 -16.66
C TYR A 12 1.01 -12.24 -15.74
N LYS A 13 2.10 -12.98 -15.60
CA LYS A 13 3.27 -12.56 -14.80
C LYS A 13 4.03 -11.36 -15.38
N ARG A 14 3.88 -11.09 -16.67
CA ARG A 14 4.52 -9.94 -17.35
C ARG A 14 3.71 -8.66 -17.25
N GLN A 15 2.41 -8.76 -16.93
CA GLN A 15 1.58 -7.57 -16.73
C GLN A 15 1.92 -6.87 -15.43
N GLY A 16 1.99 -5.54 -15.44
CA GLY A 16 2.19 -4.74 -14.23
C GLY A 16 1.06 -4.96 -13.23
N GLN A 17 1.41 -5.35 -12.03
CA GLN A 17 0.48 -5.56 -10.92
C GLN A 17 0.32 -4.28 -10.11
N PHE A 18 -0.88 -4.01 -9.61
CA PHE A 18 -1.14 -2.81 -8.81
C PHE A 18 -0.16 -2.67 -7.63
N SER A 19 0.07 -3.73 -6.88
CA SER A 19 1.02 -3.79 -5.76
C SER A 19 2.36 -4.40 -6.11
N GLY A 20 2.63 -4.60 -7.41
CA GLY A 20 3.83 -5.28 -7.87
C GLY A 20 3.74 -6.80 -7.75
N ASN A 21 4.81 -7.46 -8.17
CA ASN A 21 4.96 -8.90 -8.13
C ASN A 21 6.08 -9.23 -7.14
N ALA A 22 5.71 -9.73 -5.96
CA ALA A 22 6.63 -10.03 -4.87
C ALA A 22 7.16 -11.45 -4.97
N ARG A 23 8.45 -11.61 -4.66
CA ARG A 23 9.11 -12.90 -4.45
C ARG A 23 9.86 -12.85 -3.14
N ALA A 24 9.78 -13.93 -2.35
CA ALA A 24 10.43 -14.00 -1.06
C ALA A 24 11.37 -15.21 -0.97
N TYR A 25 12.45 -15.03 -0.21
CA TYR A 25 13.39 -16.09 0.13
C TYR A 25 14.02 -15.81 1.50
N TRP A 26 14.58 -16.85 2.09
CA TRP A 26 15.32 -16.74 3.36
C TRP A 26 16.81 -16.52 3.10
N ASP A 27 17.34 -15.47 3.70
CA ASP A 27 18.77 -15.21 3.84
C ASP A 27 19.14 -15.39 5.31
N LYS A 28 19.55 -16.60 5.69
CA LYS A 28 19.74 -17.03 7.08
C LYS A 28 18.45 -16.80 7.90
N ASP A 29 18.49 -15.91 8.89
CA ASP A 29 17.37 -15.59 9.78
C ASP A 29 16.52 -14.39 9.30
N THR A 30 16.79 -13.89 8.11
CA THR A 30 16.11 -12.75 7.50
C THR A 30 15.23 -13.19 6.35
N LEU A 31 13.94 -12.86 6.38
CA LEU A 31 13.06 -12.97 5.23
C LEU A 31 13.30 -11.78 4.31
N VAL A 32 13.72 -12.06 3.09
CA VAL A 32 13.91 -11.04 2.05
C VAL A 32 12.75 -11.11 1.08
N VAL A 33 12.14 -9.96 0.79
CA VAL A 33 11.03 -9.83 -0.16
C VAL A 33 11.42 -8.83 -1.23
N GLU A 34 11.48 -9.27 -2.48
CA GLU A 34 11.73 -8.42 -3.64
C GLU A 34 10.45 -8.20 -4.42
N THR A 35 10.06 -6.94 -4.60
CA THR A 35 8.87 -6.57 -5.35
C THR A 35 9.24 -5.72 -6.56
N LYS A 36 8.78 -6.17 -7.74
CA LYS A 36 9.00 -5.54 -9.05
C LYS A 36 7.68 -5.54 -9.84
N ASN A 37 7.72 -5.04 -11.06
CA ASN A 37 6.61 -5.12 -12.01
C ASN A 37 5.34 -4.43 -11.48
N PHE A 38 5.50 -3.21 -10.99
CA PHE A 38 4.38 -2.37 -10.57
C PHE A 38 3.62 -1.83 -11.78
N SER A 39 2.32 -1.62 -11.63
CA SER A 39 1.54 -0.91 -12.64
C SER A 39 1.81 0.60 -12.60
N ASP A 40 1.56 1.27 -13.72
CA ASP A 40 1.62 2.73 -13.85
C ASP A 40 0.56 3.47 -13.02
N ARG A 41 -0.47 2.74 -12.56
CA ARG A 41 -1.57 3.29 -11.74
C ARG A 41 -1.19 3.57 -10.30
N ARG A 42 -0.06 3.04 -9.83
CA ARG A 42 0.41 3.24 -8.46
C ARG A 42 1.76 3.93 -8.42
N ILE A 43 1.70 5.24 -8.34
CA ILE A 43 2.88 6.10 -8.16
C ILE A 43 3.18 6.21 -6.66
N PHE A 44 4.45 6.02 -6.30
CA PHE A 44 4.94 6.27 -4.95
C PHE A 44 6.09 7.27 -5.03
N ARG A 45 5.90 8.48 -4.49
CA ARG A 45 6.89 9.58 -4.48
C ARG A 45 7.52 9.85 -5.86
N GLY A 46 6.70 9.82 -6.91
CA GLY A 46 7.14 10.05 -8.30
C GLY A 46 7.79 8.83 -8.98
N SER A 47 7.88 7.69 -8.30
CA SER A 47 8.44 6.46 -8.91
C SER A 47 7.55 5.93 -10.03
N THR A 48 8.17 5.17 -10.94
CA THR A 48 7.54 4.61 -12.13
C THR A 48 7.31 3.09 -12.01
N VAL A 49 6.96 2.46 -13.12
CA VAL A 49 6.88 1.00 -13.26
C VAL A 49 8.24 0.30 -13.07
N HIS A 50 9.34 1.06 -13.18
CA HIS A 50 10.71 0.56 -13.00
C HIS A 50 11.14 0.49 -11.54
N ARG A 51 10.25 0.87 -10.62
CA ARG A 51 10.50 0.75 -9.19
C ARG A 51 10.78 -0.68 -8.78
N HIS A 52 11.82 -0.83 -7.98
CA HIS A 52 12.17 -2.07 -7.30
C HIS A 52 12.20 -1.82 -5.79
N VAL A 53 11.52 -2.65 -5.04
CA VAL A 53 11.48 -2.61 -3.58
C VAL A 53 12.12 -3.89 -3.07
N ASN A 54 13.10 -3.75 -2.18
CA ASN A 54 13.69 -4.85 -1.43
C ASN A 54 13.37 -4.63 0.04
N GLU A 55 12.72 -5.59 0.66
CA GLU A 55 12.31 -5.55 2.06
C GLU A 55 12.98 -6.68 2.81
N ARG A 56 13.43 -6.41 4.03
CA ARG A 56 14.13 -7.36 4.89
C ARG A 56 13.48 -7.38 6.26
N PHE A 57 13.09 -8.56 6.71
CA PHE A 57 12.46 -8.77 8.00
C PHE A 57 13.34 -9.69 8.83
N THR A 58 13.98 -9.14 9.85
CA THR A 58 14.85 -9.89 10.76
C THR A 58 14.22 -9.94 12.15
N ARG A 59 14.01 -11.14 12.67
CA ARG A 59 13.50 -11.30 14.03
C ARG A 59 14.63 -11.06 15.02
N THR A 60 14.54 -10.01 15.82
CA THR A 60 15.54 -9.61 16.82
C THR A 60 15.16 -9.97 18.25
N GLY A 61 13.96 -10.52 18.45
CA GLY A 61 13.46 -10.96 19.77
C GLY A 61 12.12 -11.66 19.66
N ALA A 62 11.57 -12.10 20.79
CA ALA A 62 10.29 -12.79 20.84
C ALA A 62 9.15 -11.93 20.26
N ASP A 63 9.16 -10.64 20.56
CA ASP A 63 8.12 -9.67 20.24
C ASP A 63 8.63 -8.51 19.36
N ARG A 64 9.76 -8.73 18.65
CA ARG A 64 10.41 -7.66 17.89
C ARG A 64 10.91 -8.16 16.54
N ILE A 65 10.60 -7.40 15.49
CA ILE A 65 11.14 -7.55 14.13
C ILE A 65 11.83 -6.25 13.76
N HIS A 66 13.04 -6.36 13.24
CA HIS A 66 13.72 -5.26 12.55
C HIS A 66 13.32 -5.32 11.08
N TYR A 67 12.66 -4.30 10.60
CA TYR A 67 12.23 -4.15 9.22
C TYR A 67 13.09 -3.10 8.53
N GLU A 68 13.72 -3.51 7.44
CA GLU A 68 14.51 -2.64 6.57
C GLU A 68 13.91 -2.67 5.17
N PHE A 69 13.95 -1.55 4.47
CA PHE A 69 13.56 -1.51 3.07
C PHE A 69 14.51 -0.64 2.25
N THR A 70 14.69 -1.03 1.00
CA THR A 70 15.43 -0.27 0.00
C THR A 70 14.57 -0.12 -1.23
N ILE A 71 14.44 1.11 -1.72
CA ILE A 71 13.67 1.43 -2.92
C ILE A 71 14.63 2.03 -3.95
N SER A 72 14.55 1.52 -5.17
CA SER A 72 15.27 2.04 -6.33
C SER A 72 14.33 2.23 -7.51
N ASP A 73 14.54 3.27 -8.27
CA ASP A 73 13.94 3.53 -9.57
C ASP A 73 14.91 4.38 -10.38
N PRO A 74 15.70 3.78 -11.28
CA PRO A 74 16.74 4.49 -12.01
C PRO A 74 16.20 5.56 -12.98
N THR A 75 14.89 5.56 -13.24
CA THR A 75 14.24 6.58 -14.07
C THR A 75 13.79 7.80 -13.27
N THR A 76 13.73 7.66 -11.94
CA THR A 76 13.26 8.72 -11.03
C THR A 76 14.38 9.27 -10.16
N TRP A 77 15.24 8.39 -9.63
CA TRP A 77 16.29 8.76 -8.67
C TRP A 77 17.67 8.30 -9.12
N THR A 78 18.66 9.12 -8.91
CA THR A 78 20.06 8.80 -9.20
C THR A 78 20.61 7.68 -8.31
N ASN A 79 20.12 7.59 -7.06
CA ASN A 79 20.50 6.58 -6.10
C ASN A 79 19.26 5.94 -5.47
N SER A 80 19.43 4.68 -5.04
CA SER A 80 18.45 4.04 -4.17
C SER A 80 18.46 4.71 -2.79
N TRP A 81 17.35 4.62 -2.08
CA TRP A 81 17.24 5.07 -0.70
C TRP A 81 16.65 3.97 0.18
N SER A 82 17.04 3.96 1.43
CA SER A 82 16.66 2.94 2.40
C SER A 82 16.09 3.58 3.65
N GLY A 83 15.31 2.80 4.37
CA GLY A 83 14.81 3.14 5.69
C GLY A 83 14.69 1.89 6.54
N GLU A 84 14.58 2.07 7.84
CA GLU A 84 14.38 1.00 8.80
C GLU A 84 13.30 1.37 9.81
N VAL A 85 12.57 0.38 10.28
CA VAL A 85 11.51 0.54 11.28
C VAL A 85 11.54 -0.64 12.25
N PRO A 86 11.74 -0.43 13.55
CA PRO A 86 11.53 -1.47 14.53
C PRO A 86 10.03 -1.75 14.68
N MET A 87 9.62 -2.99 14.43
CA MET A 87 8.24 -3.45 14.64
C MET A 87 8.16 -4.17 15.97
N MET A 88 7.19 -3.80 16.78
CA MET A 88 6.89 -4.42 18.08
C MET A 88 5.57 -5.17 17.98
N LYS A 89 5.50 -6.33 18.63
CA LYS A 89 4.24 -7.02 18.80
C LYS A 89 3.27 -6.13 19.59
N THR A 90 2.06 -5.99 19.10
CA THR A 90 0.97 -5.34 19.81
C THR A 90 0.07 -6.38 20.49
N GLU A 91 -0.49 -6.03 21.63
CA GLU A 91 -1.54 -6.83 22.24
C GLU A 91 -2.90 -6.47 21.64
N GLY A 92 -3.71 -7.49 21.40
CA GLY A 92 -5.03 -7.35 20.81
C GLY A 92 -5.11 -7.68 19.32
N PRO A 93 -6.31 -7.66 18.76
CA PRO A 93 -6.55 -7.99 17.37
C PRO A 93 -6.04 -6.88 16.44
N MET A 94 -5.56 -7.29 15.26
CA MET A 94 -5.26 -6.37 14.18
C MET A 94 -6.56 -6.06 13.44
N TYR A 95 -6.95 -4.80 13.42
CA TYR A 95 -8.14 -4.34 12.71
C TYR A 95 -7.81 -3.98 11.26
N GLU A 96 -8.75 -4.24 10.37
CA GLU A 96 -8.68 -3.77 9.00
C GLU A 96 -8.75 -2.23 8.97
N TYR A 97 -7.93 -1.61 8.13
CA TYR A 97 -8.05 -0.19 7.85
C TYR A 97 -9.19 0.05 6.87
N ALA A 98 -10.38 0.31 7.40
CA ALA A 98 -11.62 0.53 6.64
C ALA A 98 -12.04 2.01 6.69
N CYS A 99 -11.18 2.90 6.19
CA CYS A 99 -11.39 4.35 6.25
C CYS A 99 -12.65 4.82 5.50
N HIS A 100 -13.08 4.07 4.48
CA HIS A 100 -14.25 4.43 3.67
C HIS A 100 -15.54 3.77 4.17
N GLU A 101 -15.46 2.66 4.86
CA GLU A 101 -16.59 1.91 5.39
C GLU A 101 -17.03 2.53 6.72
N GLY A 102 -18.26 3.00 6.76
CA GLY A 102 -18.79 3.71 7.92
C GLY A 102 -18.32 5.17 8.06
N ASN A 103 -17.64 5.72 7.07
CA ASN A 103 -17.32 7.15 7.02
C ASN A 103 -18.61 7.97 6.83
N ARG A 104 -19.04 8.63 7.92
CA ARG A 104 -20.23 9.48 7.95
C ARG A 104 -19.93 10.95 7.65
N ASP A 105 -18.69 11.31 7.41
CA ASP A 105 -18.27 12.70 7.25
C ASP A 105 -18.94 13.37 6.07
N ILE A 106 -19.10 12.68 4.94
CA ILE A 106 -19.82 13.20 3.77
C ILE A 106 -21.29 13.44 4.12
N VAL A 107 -21.94 12.51 4.83
CA VAL A 107 -23.34 12.65 5.24
C VAL A 107 -23.50 13.82 6.20
N ASN A 108 -22.58 13.99 7.13
CA ASN A 108 -22.57 15.10 8.09
C ASN A 108 -22.36 16.45 7.39
N ILE A 109 -21.39 16.54 6.47
CA ILE A 109 -21.13 17.76 5.67
C ILE A 109 -22.36 18.18 4.87
N LEU A 110 -23.01 17.22 4.19
CA LEU A 110 -24.23 17.48 3.41
C LEU A 110 -25.41 17.88 4.29
N SER A 111 -25.56 17.27 5.48
CA SER A 111 -26.64 17.65 6.40
C SER A 111 -26.43 19.06 6.98
N ILE A 112 -25.20 19.45 7.28
CA ILE A 112 -24.87 20.81 7.72
C ILE A 112 -25.18 21.81 6.61
N ALA A 113 -24.73 21.57 5.38
CA ALA A 113 -24.99 22.44 4.24
C ALA A 113 -26.50 22.65 4.02
N ARG A 114 -27.28 21.57 4.04
CA ARG A 114 -28.75 21.65 3.89
C ARG A 114 -29.43 22.41 5.03
N ASN A 115 -28.93 22.30 6.24
CA ASN A 115 -29.47 23.07 7.37
C ASN A 115 -29.18 24.56 7.23
N LEU A 116 -27.98 24.92 6.76
CA LEU A 116 -27.63 26.32 6.50
C LEU A 116 -28.48 26.92 5.37
N GLU A 117 -28.72 26.17 4.30
CA GLU A 117 -29.60 26.58 3.20
C GLU A 117 -31.05 26.83 3.67
N LYS A 118 -31.59 25.95 4.54
CA LYS A 118 -32.93 26.15 5.14
C LYS A 118 -32.99 27.41 6.01
N GLN A 119 -31.99 27.61 6.86
CA GLN A 119 -31.93 28.81 7.71
C GLN A 119 -31.85 30.10 6.89
N ALA A 120 -31.08 30.09 5.80
CA ALA A 120 -30.99 31.21 4.89
C ALA A 120 -32.35 31.52 4.24
N ALA A 121 -33.05 30.50 3.75
CA ALA A 121 -34.37 30.66 3.13
C ALA A 121 -35.46 31.14 4.10
N GLU A 122 -35.42 30.71 5.38
CA GLU A 122 -36.32 31.17 6.44
C GLU A 122 -36.06 32.63 6.81
N ASN A 123 -34.82 33.08 6.75
CA ASN A 123 -34.46 34.47 7.03
C ASN A 123 -34.76 35.44 5.88
N GLU A 124 -34.91 34.97 4.65
CA GLU A 124 -35.29 35.75 3.48
C GLU A 124 -36.79 35.95 3.30
N ASN A 125 -37.61 35.20 4.07
CA ASN A 125 -39.05 35.23 3.99
C ASN A 125 -39.70 35.52 5.36
N PRO A 126 -39.67 36.81 5.85
CA PRO A 126 -40.22 37.19 7.16
C PRO A 126 -41.76 37.18 7.23
#